data_af347a87e4cf0bebeb9b8d6ba2922853
#
_entry.id   af347a87e4cf0bebeb9b8d6ba2922853
#
_cell.length_a   1.000
_cell.length_b   1.000
_cell.length_c   1.000
_cell.angle_alpha   90.00
_cell.angle_beta   90.00
_cell.angle_gamma   90.00
#
_symmetry.space_group_name_H-M   'P 1'
#
loop_
_entity.id
_entity.type
_entity.pdbx_description
1 polymer ?
#
loop_
_entity_poly.entity_id
_entity_poly.type
_entity_poly.pdbx_seq_one_letter_code
_entity_poly.pdbx_strand_id
1 'polypeptide(L)'
;LLTIANRILGTGQLSLAKFLWITADDTHHLHSNDIAGYFKYVLQRIDFSRDLHFYSNTTIDTLDYSGTGLNSGSKVVFAAYGDIKRELATALPELFHTNSLITHAAMVMPGIAVVQINPFTHYDNASAEIHNLENHFASQTECLQNLPLIVIADDAAFTAQSLHNFLWVTFTRCNPSHDIYGVRSFTQHKHWGCHGPLMMDARVKPHHAPALEKDEAIERSIDP
;
A
#
# COMPACT_ATOMS: atom_id res chain seq x y z
N LEU A 1 -11.32 -10.95 14.29
CA LEU A 1 -11.10 -10.60 12.87
C LEU A 1 -10.33 -11.69 12.12
N LEU A 2 -9.19 -12.18 12.63
CA LEU A 2 -8.34 -13.14 11.92
C LEU A 2 -9.01 -14.46 11.54
N THR A 3 -9.92 -14.99 12.38
CA THR A 3 -10.72 -16.19 12.04
C THR A 3 -11.56 -15.96 10.78
N ILE A 4 -12.15 -14.76 10.65
CA ILE A 4 -12.92 -14.36 9.46
C ILE A 4 -11.99 -14.18 8.26
N ALA A 5 -10.85 -13.50 8.46
CA ALA A 5 -9.85 -13.30 7.40
C ALA A 5 -9.36 -14.66 6.83
N ASN A 6 -9.05 -15.62 7.69
CA ASN A 6 -8.65 -16.96 7.28
C ASN A 6 -9.76 -17.68 6.51
N ARG A 7 -11.02 -17.49 6.89
CA ARG A 7 -12.16 -18.05 6.14
C ARG A 7 -12.28 -17.43 4.76
N ILE A 8 -12.13 -16.11 4.65
CA ILE A 8 -12.16 -15.40 3.35
C ILE A 8 -11.02 -15.91 2.46
N LEU A 9 -9.78 -15.87 2.94
CA LEU A 9 -8.60 -16.28 2.18
C LEU A 9 -8.51 -17.79 1.91
N GLY A 10 -9.33 -18.60 2.54
CA GLY A 10 -9.42 -20.04 2.33
C GLY A 10 -10.63 -20.48 1.49
N THR A 11 -11.40 -19.56 0.87
CA THR A 11 -12.67 -19.90 0.23
C THR A 11 -12.72 -19.44 -1.23
N GLY A 12 -12.75 -20.42 -2.16
CA GLY A 12 -13.02 -20.20 -3.59
C GLY A 12 -12.19 -19.05 -4.20
N GLN A 13 -12.81 -18.18 -4.97
CA GLN A 13 -12.15 -17.05 -5.64
C GLN A 13 -11.57 -16.01 -4.66
N LEU A 14 -12.12 -15.89 -3.46
CA LEU A 14 -11.59 -14.98 -2.44
C LEU A 14 -10.19 -15.39 -1.95
N SER A 15 -9.83 -16.66 -2.15
CA SER A 15 -8.47 -17.14 -1.84
C SER A 15 -7.39 -16.53 -2.73
N LEU A 16 -7.77 -15.88 -3.83
CA LEU A 16 -6.83 -15.18 -4.74
C LEU A 16 -6.56 -13.75 -4.31
N ALA A 17 -7.30 -13.21 -3.33
CA ALA A 17 -7.08 -11.86 -2.82
C ALA A 17 -5.67 -11.72 -2.24
N LYS A 18 -4.95 -10.69 -2.69
CA LYS A 18 -3.59 -10.36 -2.26
C LYS A 18 -3.59 -9.43 -1.04
N PHE A 19 -4.50 -8.49 -1.00
CA PHE A 19 -4.70 -7.56 0.11
C PHE A 19 -6.08 -7.74 0.72
N LEU A 20 -6.14 -7.98 2.01
CA LEU A 20 -7.39 -8.03 2.76
C LEU A 20 -7.37 -7.00 3.89
N TRP A 21 -8.21 -5.98 3.75
CA TRP A 21 -8.47 -5.01 4.81
C TRP A 21 -9.75 -5.42 5.53
N ILE A 22 -9.67 -5.66 6.84
CA ILE A 22 -10.80 -6.12 7.64
C ILE A 22 -10.90 -5.34 8.96
N THR A 23 -12.11 -4.92 9.28
CA THR A 23 -12.40 -4.20 10.52
C THR A 23 -13.73 -4.65 11.12
N ALA A 24 -13.95 -4.34 12.38
CA ALA A 24 -15.28 -4.39 12.98
C ALA A 24 -15.94 -3.01 12.85
N ASP A 25 -17.18 -2.98 12.39
CA ASP A 25 -17.99 -1.75 12.33
C ASP A 25 -18.79 -1.60 13.62
N ASP A 26 -18.15 -1.07 14.65
CA ASP A 26 -18.78 -0.86 15.96
C ASP A 26 -19.74 0.35 15.95
N THR A 27 -19.65 1.18 14.93
CA THR A 27 -20.46 2.39 14.78
C THR A 27 -21.68 2.21 13.90
N HIS A 28 -21.74 1.11 13.13
CA HIS A 28 -22.77 0.84 12.12
C HIS A 28 -22.92 1.95 11.07
N HIS A 29 -21.83 2.67 10.76
CA HIS A 29 -21.80 3.77 9.81
C HIS A 29 -21.00 3.49 8.54
N LEU A 30 -20.36 2.29 8.43
CA LEU A 30 -19.63 1.92 7.22
C LEU A 30 -20.61 1.45 6.14
N HIS A 31 -20.46 2.02 4.96
CA HIS A 31 -21.21 1.62 3.77
C HIS A 31 -20.29 0.97 2.75
N SER A 32 -20.70 -0.13 2.15
CA SER A 32 -19.89 -0.91 1.20
C SER A 32 -19.47 -0.11 -0.04
N ASN A 33 -20.20 0.96 -0.37
CA ASN A 33 -19.89 1.83 -1.51
C ASN A 33 -19.00 3.04 -1.14
N ASP A 34 -18.75 3.28 0.15
CA ASP A 34 -17.87 4.36 0.63
C ASP A 34 -16.48 3.83 0.95
N ILE A 35 -15.70 3.57 -0.09
CA ILE A 35 -14.32 3.07 0.05
C ILE A 35 -13.43 4.11 0.77
N ALA A 36 -13.62 5.39 0.51
CA ALA A 36 -12.86 6.46 1.18
C ALA A 36 -13.15 6.50 2.68
N GLY A 37 -14.43 6.46 3.07
CA GLY A 37 -14.85 6.36 4.47
C GLY A 37 -14.33 5.10 5.14
N TYR A 38 -14.32 3.98 4.43
CA TYR A 38 -13.74 2.73 4.92
C TYR A 38 -12.25 2.85 5.21
N PHE A 39 -11.44 3.36 4.26
CA PHE A 39 -10.01 3.60 4.50
C PHE A 39 -9.77 4.56 5.66
N LYS A 40 -10.51 5.65 5.72
CA LYS A 40 -10.45 6.60 6.85
C LYS A 40 -10.70 5.89 8.18
N TYR A 41 -11.77 5.10 8.26
CA TYR A 41 -12.14 4.35 9.47
C TYR A 41 -11.01 3.41 9.91
N VAL A 42 -10.46 2.63 8.98
CA VAL A 42 -9.38 1.67 9.26
C VAL A 42 -8.10 2.40 9.66
N LEU A 43 -7.67 3.42 8.90
CA LEU A 43 -6.41 4.14 9.14
C LEU A 43 -6.42 4.92 10.46
N GLN A 44 -7.58 5.36 10.93
CA GLN A 44 -7.73 5.96 12.25
C GLN A 44 -7.45 4.97 13.39
N ARG A 45 -7.64 3.67 13.18
CA ARG A 45 -7.64 2.63 14.22
C ARG A 45 -6.47 1.67 14.14
N ILE A 46 -5.92 1.45 12.95
CA ILE A 46 -4.88 0.44 12.72
C ILE A 46 -3.62 0.74 13.52
N ASP A 47 -3.03 -0.33 14.05
CA ASP A 47 -1.73 -0.33 14.72
C ASP A 47 -0.80 -1.29 13.98
N PHE A 48 0.10 -0.73 13.17
CA PHE A 48 0.99 -1.54 12.35
C PHE A 48 2.01 -2.36 13.15
N SER A 49 2.13 -2.13 14.44
CA SER A 49 2.91 -3.01 15.31
C SER A 49 2.22 -4.33 15.64
N ARG A 50 0.90 -4.45 15.36
CA ARG A 50 0.07 -5.57 15.76
C ARG A 50 -0.84 -6.12 14.67
N ASP A 51 -1.37 -5.24 13.82
CA ASP A 51 -2.54 -5.53 12.97
C ASP A 51 -2.17 -5.99 11.55
N LEU A 52 -0.89 -6.33 11.30
CA LEU A 52 -0.39 -6.82 10.02
C LEU A 52 -0.11 -8.32 10.09
N HIS A 53 -0.65 -9.08 9.13
CA HIS A 53 -0.45 -10.52 9.07
C HIS A 53 -0.11 -10.94 7.65
N PHE A 54 1.13 -11.41 7.45
CA PHE A 54 1.65 -11.81 6.15
C PHE A 54 1.52 -13.30 5.91
N TYR A 55 1.19 -13.65 4.67
CA TYR A 55 1.28 -15.00 4.13
C TYR A 55 2.29 -14.96 2.99
N SER A 56 3.52 -15.38 3.27
CA SER A 56 4.58 -15.50 2.28
C SER A 56 4.50 -16.85 1.55
N ASN A 57 5.05 -16.92 0.34
CA ASN A 57 5.12 -18.15 -0.45
C ASN A 57 3.74 -18.83 -0.61
N THR A 58 2.75 -18.08 -1.04
CA THR A 58 1.38 -18.57 -1.25
C THR A 58 0.91 -18.34 -2.68
N THR A 59 -0.20 -18.95 -3.04
CA THR A 59 -0.82 -18.74 -4.35
C THR A 59 -1.47 -17.38 -4.45
N ILE A 60 -1.33 -16.74 -5.60
CA ILE A 60 -2.04 -15.52 -6.01
C ILE A 60 -2.75 -15.78 -7.34
N ASP A 61 -3.48 -14.80 -7.85
CA ASP A 61 -4.14 -14.90 -9.16
C ASP A 61 -3.10 -15.09 -10.28
N THR A 62 -3.43 -15.91 -11.28
CA THR A 62 -2.59 -16.12 -12.48
C THR A 62 -2.37 -14.86 -13.31
N LEU A 63 -3.29 -13.90 -13.21
CA LEU A 63 -3.23 -12.61 -13.90
C LEU A 63 -2.53 -11.52 -13.07
N ASP A 64 -2.09 -11.86 -11.85
CA ASP A 64 -1.32 -10.94 -11.01
C ASP A 64 0.19 -11.12 -11.27
N TYR A 65 0.76 -10.17 -12.00
CA TYR A 65 2.19 -10.18 -12.35
C TYR A 65 3.09 -9.55 -11.28
N SER A 66 2.55 -9.12 -10.15
CA SER A 66 3.37 -8.54 -9.06
C SER A 66 4.11 -9.60 -8.23
N GLY A 67 3.76 -10.87 -8.38
CA GLY A 67 4.37 -11.98 -7.65
C GLY A 67 5.75 -12.40 -8.13
N THR A 68 6.28 -13.48 -7.55
CA THR A 68 7.60 -14.03 -7.88
C THR A 68 7.59 -15.03 -9.02
N GLY A 69 6.43 -15.36 -9.55
CA GLY A 69 6.21 -16.29 -10.65
C GLY A 69 4.74 -16.65 -10.80
N LEU A 70 4.44 -17.53 -11.74
CA LEU A 70 3.06 -17.97 -12.01
C LEU A 70 2.43 -18.55 -10.73
N ASN A 71 1.30 -17.98 -10.30
CA ASN A 71 0.60 -18.35 -9.06
C ASN A 71 1.46 -18.30 -7.80
N SER A 72 2.54 -17.55 -7.81
CA SER A 72 3.48 -17.48 -6.70
C SER A 72 3.67 -16.05 -6.22
N GLY A 73 3.29 -15.78 -4.99
CA GLY A 73 3.41 -14.46 -4.38
C GLY A 73 3.14 -14.48 -2.89
N SER A 74 2.60 -13.40 -2.38
CA SER A 74 2.28 -13.24 -0.96
C SER A 74 0.97 -12.51 -0.76
N LYS A 75 0.47 -12.55 0.48
CA LYS A 75 -0.74 -11.84 0.89
C LYS A 75 -0.50 -11.12 2.19
N VAL A 76 -1.30 -10.09 2.44
CA VAL A 76 -1.31 -9.40 3.72
C VAL A 76 -2.75 -9.14 4.18
N VAL A 77 -2.98 -9.33 5.47
CA VAL A 77 -4.21 -8.93 6.15
C VAL A 77 -3.93 -7.74 7.04
N PHE A 78 -4.72 -6.69 6.87
CA PHE A 78 -4.80 -5.51 7.72
C PHE A 78 -6.05 -5.68 8.61
N ALA A 79 -5.86 -6.08 9.86
CA ALA A 79 -6.96 -6.47 10.77
C ALA A 79 -7.15 -5.43 11.88
N ALA A 80 -7.70 -4.27 11.54
CA ALA A 80 -7.84 -3.14 12.45
C ALA A 80 -9.17 -3.13 13.19
N TYR A 81 -9.14 -2.86 14.50
CA TYR A 81 -10.36 -2.61 15.26
C TYR A 81 -10.07 -1.85 16.56
N GLY A 82 -11.12 -1.34 17.19
CA GLY A 82 -11.07 -0.67 18.50
C GLY A 82 -11.09 0.85 18.38
N ASP A 83 -10.58 1.53 19.40
CA ASP A 83 -10.65 2.99 19.54
C ASP A 83 -9.85 3.72 18.46
N ILE A 84 -10.26 4.96 18.16
CA ILE A 84 -9.52 5.88 17.31
C ILE A 84 -8.17 6.18 17.97
N LYS A 85 -7.08 5.92 17.26
CA LYS A 85 -5.70 6.12 17.71
C LYS A 85 -5.10 7.44 17.21
N ARG A 86 -5.64 7.98 16.09
CA ARG A 86 -5.12 9.22 15.48
C ARG A 86 -6.16 9.97 14.68
N GLU A 87 -5.95 11.26 14.58
CA GLU A 87 -6.54 12.07 13.51
C GLU A 87 -5.70 11.93 12.25
N LEU A 88 -6.34 11.90 11.08
CA LEU A 88 -5.60 11.73 9.84
C LEU A 88 -5.13 13.08 9.29
N ALA A 89 -3.85 13.17 8.96
CA ALA A 89 -3.27 14.34 8.33
C ALA A 89 -3.93 14.64 6.98
N THR A 90 -4.21 15.90 6.72
CA THR A 90 -4.81 16.38 5.47
C THR A 90 -3.82 17.14 4.59
N ALA A 91 -2.61 17.35 5.08
CA ALA A 91 -1.51 18.01 4.37
C ALA A 91 -0.21 17.25 4.59
N LEU A 92 0.70 17.36 3.63
CA LEU A 92 2.04 16.79 3.75
C LEU A 92 2.87 17.58 4.76
N PRO A 93 3.55 16.88 5.70
CA PRO A 93 4.59 17.50 6.50
C PRO A 93 5.75 18.01 5.62
N GLU A 94 6.44 19.07 6.06
CA GLU A 94 7.61 19.65 5.37
C GLU A 94 8.71 18.60 5.10
N LEU A 95 8.78 17.59 5.94
CA LEU A 95 9.69 16.46 5.83
C LEU A 95 9.70 15.79 4.45
N PHE A 96 8.58 15.80 3.73
CA PHE A 96 8.47 15.23 2.36
C PHE A 96 9.23 16.06 1.31
N HIS A 97 9.58 17.31 1.61
CA HIS A 97 10.28 18.22 0.71
C HIS A 97 11.79 18.33 1.01
N THR A 98 12.28 17.68 2.05
CA THR A 98 13.67 17.79 2.52
C THR A 98 14.55 16.58 2.19
N ASN A 99 13.97 15.47 1.67
CA ASN A 99 14.74 14.32 1.21
C ASN A 99 15.01 14.42 -0.30
N SER A 100 16.29 14.34 -0.68
CA SER A 100 16.73 14.47 -2.08
C SER A 100 16.27 13.34 -3.01
N LEU A 101 15.83 12.19 -2.46
CA LEU A 101 15.27 11.10 -3.26
C LEU A 101 13.83 11.40 -3.70
N ILE A 102 13.09 12.20 -2.95
CA ILE A 102 11.69 12.50 -3.24
C ILE A 102 11.64 13.62 -4.29
N THR A 103 11.28 13.26 -5.52
CA THR A 103 11.13 14.22 -6.62
C THR A 103 9.76 14.88 -6.64
N HIS A 104 8.75 14.19 -6.19
CA HIS A 104 7.39 14.71 -6.04
C HIS A 104 6.66 13.99 -4.90
N ALA A 105 5.79 14.71 -4.19
CA ALA A 105 4.92 14.14 -3.15
C ALA A 105 3.54 14.78 -3.20
N ALA A 106 2.50 14.00 -2.91
CA ALA A 106 1.12 14.47 -2.88
C ALA A 106 0.30 13.71 -1.83
N MET A 107 -0.76 14.34 -1.34
CA MET A 107 -1.78 13.63 -0.54
C MET A 107 -2.75 12.93 -1.49
N VAL A 108 -3.03 11.66 -1.24
CA VAL A 108 -4.09 10.90 -1.91
C VAL A 108 -5.44 11.20 -1.26
N MET A 109 -5.46 11.06 0.06
CA MET A 109 -6.60 11.33 0.92
C MET A 109 -6.09 11.53 2.36
N PRO A 110 -6.92 11.95 3.33
CA PRO A 110 -6.47 12.05 4.71
C PRO A 110 -5.80 10.76 5.21
N GLY A 111 -4.55 10.89 5.67
CA GLY A 111 -3.75 9.78 6.19
C GLY A 111 -2.99 8.95 5.15
N ILE A 112 -3.10 9.26 3.85
CA ILE A 112 -2.36 8.57 2.78
C ILE A 112 -1.60 9.60 1.95
N ALA A 113 -0.27 9.47 1.92
CA ALA A 113 0.60 10.19 1.00
C ALA A 113 1.16 9.27 -0.08
N VAL A 114 1.50 9.84 -1.23
CA VAL A 114 2.29 9.19 -2.25
C VAL A 114 3.55 10.01 -2.50
N VAL A 115 4.68 9.31 -2.68
CA VAL A 115 5.97 9.89 -3.06
C VAL A 115 6.46 9.29 -4.35
N GLN A 116 7.07 10.11 -5.18
CA GLN A 116 7.80 9.71 -6.36
C GLN A 116 9.28 9.77 -6.09
N ILE A 117 9.97 8.67 -6.39
CA ILE A 117 11.42 8.57 -6.37
C ILE A 117 11.91 8.03 -7.72
N ASN A 118 13.19 7.67 -7.82
CA ASN A 118 13.71 7.06 -9.03
C ASN A 118 12.93 5.80 -9.42
N PRO A 119 12.81 5.48 -10.73
CA PRO A 119 12.22 4.24 -11.18
C PRO A 119 12.90 3.01 -10.54
N PHE A 120 12.11 1.97 -10.31
CA PHE A 120 12.63 0.71 -9.79
C PHE A 120 13.60 0.07 -10.81
N THR A 121 14.73 -0.42 -10.36
CA THR A 121 15.70 -1.14 -11.19
C THR A 121 15.83 -2.60 -10.76
N HIS A 122 16.19 -2.84 -9.52
CA HIS A 122 16.27 -4.15 -8.87
C HIS A 122 16.11 -4.00 -7.35
N TYR A 123 15.81 -5.09 -6.67
CA TYR A 123 15.48 -5.08 -5.23
C TYR A 123 16.61 -4.57 -4.32
N ASP A 124 17.87 -4.81 -4.66
CA ASP A 124 19.00 -4.31 -3.84
C ASP A 124 19.04 -2.78 -3.83
N ASN A 125 18.87 -2.15 -5.01
CA ASN A 125 18.78 -0.69 -5.10
C ASN A 125 17.54 -0.16 -4.39
N ALA A 126 16.39 -0.78 -4.63
CA ALA A 126 15.14 -0.41 -4.00
C ALA A 126 15.25 -0.49 -2.47
N SER A 127 15.86 -1.54 -1.93
CA SER A 127 16.11 -1.67 -0.49
C SER A 127 16.98 -0.54 0.05
N ALA A 128 18.03 -0.13 -0.66
CA ALA A 128 18.89 0.98 -0.24
C ALA A 128 18.14 2.33 -0.27
N GLU A 129 17.34 2.59 -1.32
CA GLU A 129 16.51 3.79 -1.43
C GLU A 129 15.47 3.86 -0.31
N ILE A 130 14.78 2.74 -0.07
CA ILE A 130 13.75 2.66 0.97
C ILE A 130 14.37 2.78 2.36
N HIS A 131 15.53 2.18 2.62
CA HIS A 131 16.24 2.36 3.88
C HIS A 131 16.64 3.82 4.11
N ASN A 132 17.02 4.55 3.06
CA ASN A 132 17.25 6.00 3.14
C ASN A 132 15.96 6.74 3.55
N LEU A 133 14.83 6.43 2.91
CA LEU A 133 13.53 7.01 3.28
C LEU A 133 13.10 6.65 4.70
N GLU A 134 13.29 5.38 5.10
CA GLU A 134 13.01 4.93 6.48
C GLU A 134 13.78 5.75 7.51
N ASN A 135 15.09 5.92 7.32
CA ASN A 135 15.93 6.70 8.23
C ASN A 135 15.51 8.17 8.25
N HIS A 136 15.21 8.74 7.10
CA HIS A 136 14.72 10.11 6.99
C HIS A 136 13.41 10.29 7.77
N PHE A 137 12.43 9.46 7.54
CA PHE A 137 11.14 9.51 8.23
C PHE A 137 11.26 9.14 9.72
N ALA A 138 12.17 8.24 10.08
CA ALA A 138 12.43 7.88 11.47
C ALA A 138 13.03 9.04 12.30
N SER A 139 13.70 9.99 11.66
CA SER A 139 14.31 11.16 12.34
C SER A 139 13.27 12.13 12.90
N GLN A 140 12.04 12.14 12.36
CA GLN A 140 10.95 13.05 12.72
C GLN A 140 9.59 12.33 12.77
N THR A 141 9.51 11.19 13.44
CA THR A 141 8.29 10.37 13.51
C THR A 141 7.09 11.11 14.10
N GLU A 142 7.29 12.13 14.92
CA GLU A 142 6.21 12.92 15.51
C GLU A 142 5.36 13.62 14.44
N CYS A 143 6.00 14.11 13.36
CA CYS A 143 5.29 14.74 12.23
C CYS A 143 4.45 13.75 11.43
N LEU A 144 4.71 12.44 11.58
CA LEU A 144 4.09 11.38 10.78
C LEU A 144 3.03 10.57 11.53
N GLN A 145 2.76 10.89 12.81
CA GLN A 145 1.80 10.14 13.63
C GLN A 145 0.41 10.05 13.00
N ASN A 146 0.02 11.09 12.26
CA ASN A 146 -1.27 11.24 11.63
C ASN A 146 -1.27 10.86 10.13
N LEU A 147 -0.12 10.37 9.62
CA LEU A 147 0.06 9.92 8.24
C LEU A 147 0.49 8.44 8.22
N PRO A 148 -0.44 7.51 8.47
CA PRO A 148 -0.09 6.10 8.65
C PRO A 148 0.38 5.40 7.38
N LEU A 149 0.03 5.87 6.18
CA LEU A 149 0.37 5.16 4.94
C LEU A 149 1.09 6.07 3.94
N ILE A 150 2.23 5.60 3.44
CA ILE A 150 3.01 6.23 2.38
C ILE A 150 3.13 5.24 1.23
N VAL A 151 2.78 5.64 0.02
CA VAL A 151 2.97 4.85 -1.19
C VAL A 151 4.13 5.43 -2.00
N ILE A 152 5.00 4.57 -2.50
CA ILE A 152 6.09 4.94 -3.41
C ILE A 152 5.63 4.54 -4.82
N ALA A 153 5.57 5.48 -5.74
CA ALA A 153 5.08 5.26 -7.09
C ALA A 153 5.94 5.95 -8.15
N ASP A 154 5.83 5.53 -9.40
CA ASP A 154 6.54 6.16 -10.54
C ASP A 154 5.99 7.53 -10.90
N ASP A 155 4.70 7.77 -10.62
CA ASP A 155 4.01 9.03 -10.86
C ASP A 155 3.09 9.34 -9.67
N ALA A 156 3.56 10.22 -8.79
CA ALA A 156 2.82 10.62 -7.61
C ALA A 156 1.60 11.49 -7.95
N ALA A 157 1.69 12.32 -8.98
CA ALA A 157 0.59 13.19 -9.41
C ALA A 157 -0.59 12.36 -9.95
N PHE A 158 -0.31 11.40 -10.83
CA PHE A 158 -1.31 10.47 -11.35
C PHE A 158 -1.93 9.64 -10.22
N THR A 159 -1.09 9.10 -9.34
CA THR A 159 -1.55 8.24 -8.24
C THR A 159 -2.47 8.99 -7.27
N ALA A 160 -2.16 10.26 -6.97
CA ALA A 160 -2.96 11.09 -6.07
C ALA A 160 -4.19 11.74 -6.72
N GLN A 161 -4.31 11.70 -8.05
CA GLN A 161 -5.39 12.38 -8.77
C GLN A 161 -6.78 11.85 -8.37
N SER A 162 -6.90 10.57 -8.05
CA SER A 162 -8.15 9.96 -7.61
C SER A 162 -7.92 8.73 -6.73
N LEU A 163 -8.90 8.39 -5.91
CA LEU A 163 -8.89 7.13 -5.15
C LEU A 163 -8.80 5.91 -6.08
N HIS A 164 -9.41 5.97 -7.26
CA HIS A 164 -9.32 4.90 -8.27
C HIS A 164 -7.87 4.66 -8.72
N ASN A 165 -7.15 5.72 -9.08
CA ASN A 165 -5.75 5.62 -9.49
C ASN A 165 -4.87 5.09 -8.36
N PHE A 166 -5.08 5.57 -7.13
CA PHE A 166 -4.38 5.06 -5.96
C PHE A 166 -4.59 3.57 -5.76
N LEU A 167 -5.84 3.11 -5.78
CA LEU A 167 -6.17 1.70 -5.61
C LEU A 167 -5.52 0.85 -6.71
N TRP A 168 -5.64 1.30 -7.95
CA TRP A 168 -5.07 0.59 -9.08
C TRP A 168 -3.54 0.51 -8.99
N VAL A 169 -2.85 1.62 -8.84
CA VAL A 169 -1.37 1.64 -8.76
C VAL A 169 -0.88 0.82 -7.59
N THR A 170 -1.41 1.07 -6.39
CA THR A 170 -0.90 0.49 -5.16
C THR A 170 -1.09 -1.03 -5.12
N PHE A 171 -2.32 -1.49 -5.37
CA PHE A 171 -2.65 -2.89 -5.12
C PHE A 171 -2.39 -3.82 -6.30
N THR A 172 -2.18 -3.31 -7.51
CA THR A 172 -1.77 -4.16 -8.64
C THR A 172 -0.26 -4.35 -8.74
N ARG A 173 0.54 -3.39 -8.23
CA ARG A 173 2.00 -3.40 -8.40
C ARG A 173 2.78 -3.87 -7.18
N CYS A 174 2.16 -3.90 -6.02
CA CYS A 174 2.82 -4.27 -4.78
C CYS A 174 2.66 -5.77 -4.48
N ASN A 175 3.77 -6.48 -4.25
CA ASN A 175 3.80 -7.82 -3.69
C ASN A 175 4.04 -7.70 -2.17
N PRO A 176 3.07 -8.04 -1.31
CA PRO A 176 3.12 -7.70 0.11
C PRO A 176 4.40 -8.04 0.85
N SER A 177 4.95 -9.25 0.67
CA SER A 177 6.15 -9.68 1.40
C SER A 177 7.46 -9.08 0.88
N HIS A 178 7.44 -8.44 -0.29
CA HIS A 178 8.63 -7.86 -0.93
C HIS A 178 8.60 -6.33 -0.93
N ASP A 179 7.40 -5.76 -0.99
CA ASP A 179 7.21 -4.35 -1.29
C ASP A 179 6.58 -3.55 -0.15
N ILE A 180 6.27 -4.19 0.98
CA ILE A 180 5.81 -3.52 2.20
C ILE A 180 6.97 -3.34 3.16
N TYR A 181 7.19 -2.10 3.54
CA TYR A 181 8.21 -1.63 4.48
C TYR A 181 7.56 -0.82 5.58
N GLY A 182 8.31 -0.47 6.62
CA GLY A 182 7.74 0.31 7.71
C GLY A 182 8.77 1.13 8.44
N VAL A 183 8.45 2.38 8.70
CA VAL A 183 9.32 3.25 9.51
C VAL A 183 9.44 2.68 10.91
N ARG A 184 10.67 2.45 11.38
CA ARG A 184 10.99 1.77 12.65
C ARG A 184 10.38 0.37 12.71
N SER A 185 10.57 -0.41 11.64
CA SER A 185 10.12 -1.80 11.57
C SER A 185 10.89 -2.69 12.55
N PHE A 186 10.26 -3.79 12.95
CA PHE A 186 10.83 -4.81 13.83
C PHE A 186 10.26 -6.19 13.48
N THR A 187 10.96 -7.21 13.92
CA THR A 187 10.43 -8.59 13.95
C THR A 187 10.57 -9.12 15.37
N GLN A 188 9.45 -9.45 15.98
CA GLN A 188 9.40 -10.03 17.32
C GLN A 188 8.52 -11.28 17.33
N HIS A 189 9.04 -12.39 17.85
CA HIS A 189 8.30 -13.67 17.89
C HIS A 189 7.74 -14.09 16.51
N LYS A 190 8.48 -13.83 15.44
CA LYS A 190 8.09 -14.04 14.02
C LYS A 190 6.96 -13.13 13.53
N HIS A 191 6.49 -12.19 14.33
CA HIS A 191 5.60 -11.14 13.90
C HIS A 191 6.42 -9.96 13.40
N TRP A 192 6.16 -9.53 12.17
CA TRP A 192 6.71 -8.29 11.61
C TRP A 192 5.72 -7.15 11.79
N GLY A 193 6.23 -5.98 12.16
CA GLY A 193 5.43 -4.77 12.32
C GLY A 193 6.31 -3.51 12.29
N CYS A 194 5.69 -2.34 12.43
CA CYS A 194 6.41 -1.06 12.54
C CYS A 194 5.70 -0.09 13.50
N HIS A 195 6.49 0.85 14.02
CA HIS A 195 5.98 1.88 14.95
C HIS A 195 5.69 3.22 14.27
N GLY A 196 6.09 3.39 13.02
CA GLY A 196 5.80 4.57 12.19
C GLY A 196 4.88 4.23 11.03
N PRO A 197 4.83 5.10 10.00
CA PRO A 197 4.08 4.84 8.80
C PRO A 197 4.47 3.53 8.10
N LEU A 198 3.48 2.89 7.52
CA LEU A 198 3.73 1.81 6.56
C LEU A 198 4.10 2.43 5.21
N MET A 199 5.08 1.85 4.54
CA MET A 199 5.48 2.24 3.19
C MET A 199 5.23 1.08 2.22
N MET A 200 4.64 1.38 1.07
CA MET A 200 4.33 0.38 0.03
C MET A 200 5.00 0.80 -1.28
N ASP A 201 5.96 -0.02 -1.77
CA ASP A 201 6.61 0.23 -3.05
C ASP A 201 5.76 -0.30 -4.21
N ALA A 202 5.00 0.60 -4.81
CA ALA A 202 4.13 0.37 -5.95
C ALA A 202 4.74 0.86 -7.28
N ARG A 203 6.06 0.99 -7.37
CA ARG A 203 6.74 1.26 -8.64
C ARG A 203 6.59 0.08 -9.59
N VAL A 204 6.60 0.35 -10.88
CA VAL A 204 6.64 -0.70 -11.92
C VAL A 204 7.95 -1.47 -11.82
N LYS A 205 7.87 -2.79 -11.85
CA LYS A 205 9.03 -3.68 -11.78
C LYS A 205 9.22 -4.40 -13.12
N PRO A 206 10.45 -4.81 -13.49
CA PRO A 206 10.75 -5.42 -14.80
C PRO A 206 9.93 -6.68 -15.12
N HIS A 207 9.43 -7.38 -14.11
CA HIS A 207 8.62 -8.58 -14.27
C HIS A 207 7.10 -8.31 -14.34
N HIS A 208 6.68 -7.06 -14.15
CA HIS A 208 5.27 -6.68 -14.30
C HIS A 208 4.84 -6.78 -15.77
N ALA A 209 3.54 -6.94 -15.99
CA ALA A 209 2.99 -6.83 -17.34
C ALA A 209 3.31 -5.43 -17.92
N PRO A 210 3.63 -5.35 -19.21
CA PRO A 210 3.84 -4.06 -19.87
C PRO A 210 2.59 -3.19 -19.76
N ALA A 211 2.78 -1.89 -19.77
CA ALA A 211 1.67 -0.95 -19.79
C ALA A 211 0.82 -1.17 -21.05
N LEU A 212 -0.49 -1.03 -20.90
CA LEU A 212 -1.39 -1.04 -22.04
C LEU A 212 -1.11 0.20 -22.90
N GLU A 213 -0.68 -0.02 -24.13
CA GLU A 213 -0.48 1.05 -25.10
C GLU A 213 -1.78 1.29 -25.88
N LYS A 214 -2.18 2.54 -25.99
CA LYS A 214 -3.28 2.95 -26.85
C LYS A 214 -2.77 3.07 -28.28
N ASP A 215 -3.35 2.34 -29.21
CA ASP A 215 -3.14 2.54 -30.64
C ASP A 215 -4.25 3.48 -31.17
N GLU A 216 -3.86 4.75 -31.41
CA GLU A 216 -4.80 5.76 -31.90
C GLU A 216 -5.44 5.42 -33.25
N ALA A 217 -4.79 4.60 -34.09
CA ALA A 217 -5.37 4.17 -35.37
C ALA A 217 -6.48 3.15 -35.14
N ILE A 218 -6.29 2.25 -34.17
CA ILE A 218 -7.31 1.29 -33.76
C ILE A 218 -8.47 2.01 -33.09
N GLU A 219 -8.22 2.92 -32.15
CA GLU A 219 -9.28 3.72 -31.49
C GLU A 219 -10.16 4.45 -32.52
N ARG A 220 -9.55 5.14 -33.49
CA ARG A 220 -10.30 5.84 -34.57
C ARG A 220 -11.11 4.88 -35.46
N SER A 221 -10.74 3.62 -35.52
CA SER A 221 -11.48 2.61 -36.31
C SER A 221 -12.70 2.05 -35.57
N ILE A 222 -12.70 2.15 -34.24
CA ILE A 222 -13.77 1.63 -33.36
C ILE A 222 -14.78 2.73 -33.03
N ASP A 223 -14.30 3.96 -32.81
CA ASP A 223 -15.09 5.16 -32.54
C ASP A 223 -14.96 6.13 -33.75
N PRO A 224 -15.72 5.92 -34.84
CA PRO A 224 -15.65 6.75 -36.04
C PRO A 224 -16.29 8.15 -35.85
#